data_8a1e2445d80a0578b9a768e0ada997e9
#
_entry.id   8a1e2445d80a0578b9a768e0ada997e9
#
_cell.length_a   1.000
_cell.length_b   1.000
_cell.length_c   1.000
_cell.angle_alpha   90.00
_cell.angle_beta   90.00
_cell.angle_gamma   90.00
#
_symmetry.space_group_name_H-M   'P 1'
#
loop_
_entity.id
_entity.type
_entity.pdbx_description
1 polymer ?
#
loop_
_entity_poly.entity_id
_entity_poly.type
_entity_poly.pdbx_seq_one_letter_code
_entity_poly.pdbx_strand_id
1 'polypeptide(L)'
;KYLAIVLFPLALAACQSSDIQKVGDLAVSVLQQNADQTLANYHWSANIPDAPKPLVLNFDKQAGRLGIATSCNSMGTSWKVENNQIVTGNLMATQMACETKAMAQEGIAADLFDNRKAPFVLNLNDPDAPTLTVVSAKGEKIVFTGKQTAESKYQSQGETVFLEISPETKTCSAGVARMECLQVREVKYAENGVKTQVDK
;
A
#
# COMPACT_ATOMS: atom_id res chain seq x y z
N LYS A 1 40.01 14.66 -70.19
CA LYS A 1 40.15 14.82 -68.73
C LYS A 1 38.72 14.92 -68.14
N TYR A 2 38.13 13.81 -67.80
CA TYR A 2 36.84 13.79 -67.11
C TYR A 2 37.05 13.38 -65.66
N LEU A 3 36.70 14.29 -64.74
CA LEU A 3 36.77 14.10 -63.29
C LEU A 3 35.46 13.45 -62.89
N ALA A 4 35.48 12.18 -62.50
CA ALA A 4 34.30 11.51 -61.98
C ALA A 4 34.18 11.82 -60.47
N ILE A 5 33.15 12.57 -60.10
CA ILE A 5 32.77 12.82 -58.71
C ILE A 5 31.92 11.63 -58.25
N VAL A 6 32.47 10.81 -57.39
CA VAL A 6 31.76 9.72 -56.72
C VAL A 6 31.02 10.32 -55.51
N LEU A 7 29.70 10.45 -55.62
CA LEU A 7 28.81 10.78 -54.52
C LEU A 7 28.58 9.54 -53.68
N PHE A 8 29.17 9.51 -52.49
CA PHE A 8 28.82 8.55 -51.44
C PHE A 8 27.50 8.96 -50.80
N PRO A 9 26.48 8.10 -50.76
CA PRO A 9 25.30 8.40 -49.95
C PRO A 9 25.65 8.15 -48.48
N LEU A 10 25.61 9.20 -47.67
CA LEU A 10 25.55 9.07 -46.21
C LEU A 10 24.20 8.41 -45.86
N ALA A 11 24.26 7.13 -45.51
CA ALA A 11 23.15 6.46 -44.86
C ALA A 11 23.06 7.00 -43.42
N LEU A 12 22.16 7.95 -43.19
CA LEU A 12 21.70 8.27 -41.84
C LEU A 12 20.96 7.04 -41.28
N ALA A 13 21.64 6.28 -40.41
CA ALA A 13 20.98 5.30 -39.59
C ALA A 13 20.02 6.05 -38.66
N ALA A 14 18.75 6.11 -39.04
CA ALA A 14 17.68 6.50 -38.16
C ALA A 14 17.60 5.43 -37.05
N CYS A 15 18.08 5.76 -35.88
CA CYS A 15 17.75 4.97 -34.67
C CYS A 15 16.22 4.95 -34.57
N GLN A 16 15.64 3.80 -34.87
CA GLN A 16 14.19 3.60 -34.82
C GLN A 16 13.74 3.74 -33.38
N SER A 17 12.88 4.70 -33.15
CA SER A 17 12.18 4.94 -31.87
C SER A 17 11.33 3.75 -31.38
N SER A 18 11.25 2.65 -32.16
CA SER A 18 10.55 1.42 -31.81
C SER A 18 11.18 0.64 -30.65
N ASP A 19 12.49 0.79 -30.41
CA ASP A 19 13.15 0.04 -29.32
C ASP A 19 12.92 0.71 -27.96
N ILE A 20 12.76 2.03 -27.93
CA ILE A 20 12.44 2.77 -26.70
C ILE A 20 10.99 2.48 -26.28
N GLN A 21 10.06 2.37 -27.24
CA GLN A 21 8.68 1.98 -26.94
C GLN A 21 8.60 0.55 -26.40
N LYS A 22 9.33 -0.40 -26.99
CA LYS A 22 9.36 -1.79 -26.51
C LYS A 22 9.92 -1.94 -25.10
N VAL A 23 10.93 -1.13 -24.74
CA VAL A 23 11.48 -1.11 -23.37
C VAL A 23 10.46 -0.48 -22.41
N GLY A 24 9.77 0.56 -22.82
CA GLY A 24 8.67 1.17 -22.05
C GLY A 24 7.52 0.18 -21.82
N ASP A 25 7.07 -0.50 -22.87
CA ASP A 25 5.99 -1.50 -22.79
C ASP A 25 6.37 -2.72 -21.96
N LEU A 26 7.62 -3.18 -22.02
CA LEU A 26 8.14 -4.26 -21.17
C LEU A 26 8.22 -3.84 -19.69
N ALA A 27 8.68 -2.63 -19.40
CA ALA A 27 8.72 -2.10 -18.03
C ALA A 27 7.31 -1.96 -17.45
N VAL A 28 6.36 -1.45 -18.23
CA VAL A 28 4.94 -1.37 -17.86
C VAL A 28 4.36 -2.75 -17.65
N SER A 29 4.65 -3.74 -18.51
CA SER A 29 4.12 -5.11 -18.39
C SER A 29 4.69 -5.85 -17.17
N VAL A 30 5.95 -5.63 -16.81
CA VAL A 30 6.58 -6.22 -15.59
C VAL A 30 5.99 -5.59 -14.33
N LEU A 31 5.75 -4.28 -14.32
CA LEU A 31 5.06 -3.61 -13.22
C LEU A 31 3.61 -4.09 -13.07
N GLN A 32 2.95 -4.41 -14.18
CA GLN A 32 1.59 -4.96 -14.19
C GLN A 32 1.51 -6.38 -13.66
N GLN A 33 2.47 -7.24 -13.99
CA GLN A 33 2.52 -8.63 -13.52
C GLN A 33 2.72 -8.77 -12.01
N ASN A 34 3.27 -7.73 -11.36
CA ASN A 34 3.53 -7.71 -9.92
C ASN A 34 2.75 -6.61 -9.17
N ALA A 35 1.77 -5.98 -9.82
CA ALA A 35 1.04 -4.87 -9.20
C ALA A 35 0.31 -5.30 -7.92
N ASP A 36 -0.24 -6.51 -7.89
CA ASP A 36 -0.86 -7.09 -6.71
C ASP A 36 0.13 -7.25 -5.54
N GLN A 37 1.36 -7.73 -5.84
CA GLN A 37 2.41 -7.82 -4.83
C GLN A 37 2.88 -6.43 -4.37
N THR A 38 3.03 -5.50 -5.30
CA THR A 38 3.42 -4.13 -4.96
C THR A 38 2.37 -3.45 -4.08
N LEU A 39 1.08 -3.62 -4.40
CA LEU A 39 0.00 -3.10 -3.56
C LEU A 39 0.06 -3.68 -2.14
N ALA A 40 0.33 -4.98 -1.99
CA ALA A 40 0.41 -5.65 -0.69
C ALA A 40 1.69 -5.31 0.10
N ASN A 41 2.75 -4.84 -0.54
CA ASN A 41 4.01 -4.50 0.11
C ASN A 41 3.99 -3.17 0.88
N TYR A 42 2.91 -2.39 0.76
CA TYR A 42 2.81 -1.07 1.37
C TYR A 42 1.46 -0.87 2.07
N HIS A 43 1.49 -0.12 3.17
CA HIS A 43 0.31 0.55 3.70
C HIS A 43 0.15 1.88 2.95
N TRP A 44 -0.99 2.09 2.33
CA TRP A 44 -1.27 3.27 1.52
C TRP A 44 -2.12 4.27 2.28
N SER A 45 -1.71 5.51 2.39
CA SER A 45 -2.45 6.54 3.13
C SER A 45 -2.66 7.80 2.30
N ALA A 46 -3.85 8.38 2.39
CA ALA A 46 -4.21 9.65 1.76
C ALA A 46 -4.86 10.58 2.78
N ASN A 47 -4.39 11.83 2.82
CA ASN A 47 -5.07 12.88 3.57
C ASN A 47 -6.25 13.37 2.74
N ILE A 48 -7.45 13.16 3.24
CA ILE A 48 -8.69 13.66 2.63
C ILE A 48 -9.03 15.01 3.27
N PRO A 49 -9.32 16.05 2.49
CA PRO A 49 -9.72 17.35 3.03
C PRO A 49 -10.84 17.23 4.07
N ASP A 50 -10.73 17.95 5.16
CA ASP A 50 -11.67 17.97 6.29
C ASP A 50 -11.84 16.66 7.07
N ALA A 51 -11.23 15.54 6.66
CA ALA A 51 -11.29 14.29 7.42
C ALA A 51 -10.34 14.34 8.63
N PRO A 52 -10.78 13.88 9.82
CA PRO A 52 -9.96 13.90 11.05
C PRO A 52 -8.70 13.02 10.98
N LYS A 53 -8.75 11.93 10.20
CA LYS A 53 -7.65 10.97 10.03
C LYS A 53 -7.44 10.65 8.56
N PRO A 54 -6.23 10.21 8.17
CA PRO A 54 -5.99 9.72 6.82
C PRO A 54 -6.88 8.52 6.46
N LEU A 55 -7.25 8.41 5.20
CA LEU A 55 -7.81 7.19 4.62
C LEU A 55 -6.66 6.21 4.40
N VAL A 56 -6.73 5.01 4.99
CA VAL A 56 -5.65 4.01 4.90
C VAL A 56 -6.14 2.74 4.23
N LEU A 57 -5.35 2.23 3.28
CA LEU A 57 -5.61 0.99 2.54
C LEU A 57 -4.56 -0.05 2.92
N ASN A 58 -5.02 -1.27 3.19
CA ASN A 58 -4.19 -2.43 3.48
C ASN A 58 -4.61 -3.58 2.55
N PHE A 59 -3.76 -3.92 1.60
CA PHE A 59 -3.99 -5.00 0.65
C PHE A 59 -3.37 -6.29 1.18
N ASP A 60 -4.18 -7.26 1.52
CA ASP A 60 -3.74 -8.62 1.85
C ASP A 60 -3.90 -9.51 0.60
N LYS A 61 -2.76 -9.84 -0.03
CA LYS A 61 -2.73 -10.67 -1.22
C LYS A 61 -3.07 -12.12 -0.93
N GLN A 62 -2.65 -12.65 0.21
CA GLN A 62 -2.89 -14.04 0.61
C GLN A 62 -4.37 -14.29 0.86
N ALA A 63 -5.01 -13.41 1.60
CA ALA A 63 -6.44 -13.50 1.91
C ALA A 63 -7.34 -12.94 0.78
N GLY A 64 -6.76 -12.25 -0.22
CA GLY A 64 -7.53 -11.54 -1.25
C GLY A 64 -8.43 -10.45 -0.67
N ARG A 65 -8.01 -9.79 0.41
CA ARG A 65 -8.80 -8.81 1.16
C ARG A 65 -8.16 -7.44 1.13
N LEU A 66 -8.97 -6.43 0.87
CA LEU A 66 -8.64 -5.03 1.05
C LEU A 66 -9.29 -4.52 2.34
N GLY A 67 -8.49 -4.14 3.32
CA GLY A 67 -8.91 -3.42 4.51
C GLY A 67 -8.81 -1.92 4.28
N ILE A 68 -9.82 -1.17 4.68
CA ILE A 68 -9.89 0.28 4.53
C ILE A 68 -10.21 0.88 5.90
N ALA A 69 -9.28 1.65 6.45
CA ALA A 69 -9.51 2.38 7.68
C ALA A 69 -9.87 3.84 7.35
N THR A 70 -11.04 4.25 7.81
CA THR A 70 -11.51 5.62 7.70
C THR A 70 -11.40 6.36 9.04
N SER A 71 -11.83 7.60 9.08
CA SER A 71 -11.87 8.39 10.32
C SER A 71 -12.86 7.85 11.35
N CYS A 72 -13.85 7.08 10.92
CA CYS A 72 -14.90 6.52 11.77
C CYS A 72 -14.92 4.99 11.72
N ASN A 73 -15.40 4.42 10.62
CA ASN A 73 -15.58 3.00 10.48
C ASN A 73 -14.38 2.33 9.80
N SER A 74 -14.22 1.04 10.08
CA SER A 74 -13.36 0.16 9.30
C SER A 74 -14.20 -0.52 8.24
N MET A 75 -13.69 -0.56 7.01
CA MET A 75 -14.37 -1.17 5.88
C MET A 75 -13.48 -2.28 5.31
N GLY A 76 -14.09 -3.21 4.60
CA GLY A 76 -13.35 -4.31 3.95
C GLY A 76 -14.09 -4.88 2.77
N THR A 77 -13.34 -5.37 1.79
CA THR A 77 -13.87 -6.02 0.60
C THR A 77 -12.87 -7.05 0.08
N SER A 78 -13.29 -7.90 -0.85
CA SER A 78 -12.36 -8.71 -1.66
C SER A 78 -11.69 -7.83 -2.71
N TRP A 79 -10.47 -8.20 -3.13
CA TRP A 79 -9.78 -7.49 -4.19
C TRP A 79 -8.90 -8.40 -5.05
N LYS A 80 -8.64 -7.95 -6.27
CA LYS A 80 -7.65 -8.48 -7.20
C LYS A 80 -7.25 -7.41 -8.21
N VAL A 81 -6.17 -7.62 -8.94
CA VAL A 81 -5.77 -6.77 -10.07
C VAL A 81 -6.11 -7.47 -11.37
N GLU A 82 -6.86 -6.79 -12.23
CA GLU A 82 -7.15 -7.23 -13.60
C GLU A 82 -7.09 -6.03 -14.55
N ASN A 83 -6.39 -6.18 -15.67
CA ASN A 83 -6.33 -5.16 -16.73
C ASN A 83 -6.03 -3.72 -16.21
N ASN A 84 -5.04 -3.57 -15.34
CA ASN A 84 -4.68 -2.31 -14.68
C ASN A 84 -5.80 -1.68 -13.84
N GLN A 85 -6.69 -2.48 -13.34
CA GLN A 85 -7.75 -2.05 -12.46
C GLN A 85 -7.70 -2.85 -11.15
N ILE A 86 -7.94 -2.19 -10.05
CA ILE A 86 -8.26 -2.85 -8.78
C ILE A 86 -9.73 -3.22 -8.87
N VAL A 87 -10.00 -4.53 -8.92
CA VAL A 87 -11.35 -5.07 -8.95
C VAL A 87 -11.74 -5.45 -7.53
N THR A 88 -12.83 -4.89 -7.04
CA THR A 88 -13.33 -5.09 -5.67
C THR A 88 -14.75 -5.63 -5.67
N GLY A 89 -15.09 -6.38 -4.61
CA GLY A 89 -16.46 -6.80 -4.32
C GLY A 89 -17.22 -5.74 -3.49
N ASN A 90 -18.36 -6.15 -2.92
CA ASN A 90 -19.14 -5.28 -2.06
C ASN A 90 -18.36 -4.91 -0.79
N LEU A 91 -18.44 -3.64 -0.40
CA LEU A 91 -17.89 -3.17 0.86
C LEU A 91 -18.76 -3.61 2.04
N MET A 92 -18.09 -4.10 3.07
CA MET A 92 -18.65 -4.30 4.40
C MET A 92 -18.03 -3.28 5.35
N ALA A 93 -18.81 -2.71 6.24
CA ALA A 93 -18.32 -1.70 7.17
C ALA A 93 -18.87 -1.94 8.58
N THR A 94 -18.12 -1.52 9.60
CA THR A 94 -18.68 -1.33 10.93
C THR A 94 -19.69 -0.18 10.90
N GLN A 95 -20.63 -0.14 11.86
CA GLN A 95 -21.73 0.82 11.84
C GLN A 95 -21.70 1.73 13.08
N MET A 96 -20.63 2.49 13.22
CA MET A 96 -20.58 3.55 14.22
C MET A 96 -21.13 4.85 13.62
N ALA A 97 -21.89 5.59 14.41
CA ALA A 97 -22.30 6.94 14.05
C ALA A 97 -21.24 7.94 14.51
N CYS A 98 -20.68 8.69 13.56
CA CYS A 98 -19.63 9.68 13.81
C CYS A 98 -20.05 11.05 13.25
N GLU A 99 -19.20 12.04 13.44
CA GLU A 99 -19.40 13.38 12.88
C GLU A 99 -19.45 13.35 11.34
N THR A 100 -20.17 14.30 10.75
CA THR A 100 -20.43 14.38 9.31
C THR A 100 -19.15 14.33 8.45
N LYS A 101 -18.08 14.99 8.90
CA LYS A 101 -16.80 15.00 8.17
C LYS A 101 -16.13 13.62 8.14
N ALA A 102 -16.20 12.87 9.24
CA ALA A 102 -15.70 11.50 9.30
C ALA A 102 -16.52 10.56 8.41
N MET A 103 -17.86 10.72 8.40
CA MET A 103 -18.77 9.95 7.55
C MET A 103 -18.60 10.28 6.05
N ALA A 104 -18.29 11.54 5.71
CA ALA A 104 -18.03 11.92 4.31
C ALA A 104 -16.83 11.16 3.71
N GLN A 105 -15.81 10.85 4.49
CA GLN A 105 -14.65 10.05 4.05
C GLN A 105 -15.05 8.63 3.67
N GLU A 106 -16.05 8.05 4.33
CA GLU A 106 -16.57 6.71 3.98
C GLU A 106 -17.23 6.71 2.60
N GLY A 107 -17.95 7.80 2.25
CA GLY A 107 -18.50 7.99 0.91
C GLY A 107 -17.40 7.99 -0.16
N ILE A 108 -16.25 8.62 0.12
CA ILE A 108 -15.09 8.61 -0.79
C ILE A 108 -14.53 7.19 -0.91
N ALA A 109 -14.40 6.45 0.20
CA ALA A 109 -13.94 5.06 0.17
C ALA A 109 -14.90 4.16 -0.63
N ALA A 110 -16.20 4.36 -0.52
CA ALA A 110 -17.21 3.65 -1.31
C ALA A 110 -17.10 4.01 -2.81
N ASP A 111 -16.99 5.29 -3.15
CA ASP A 111 -16.78 5.74 -4.54
C ASP A 111 -15.51 5.16 -5.18
N LEU A 112 -14.52 4.80 -4.37
CA LEU A 112 -13.27 4.17 -4.84
C LEU A 112 -13.42 2.65 -4.99
N PHE A 113 -14.09 1.95 -4.06
CA PHE A 113 -13.91 0.51 -3.90
C PHE A 113 -15.20 -0.32 -3.75
N ASP A 114 -16.41 0.28 -3.73
CA ASP A 114 -17.62 -0.53 -3.58
C ASP A 114 -18.03 -1.16 -4.92
N ASN A 115 -17.87 -2.49 -5.02
CA ASN A 115 -18.22 -3.32 -6.18
C ASN A 115 -17.73 -2.72 -7.51
N ARG A 116 -16.41 -2.46 -7.61
CA ARG A 116 -15.86 -1.67 -8.70
C ARG A 116 -14.66 -2.31 -9.40
N LYS A 117 -14.40 -1.73 -10.59
CA LYS A 117 -13.14 -1.84 -11.33
C LYS A 117 -12.50 -0.46 -11.37
N ALA A 118 -11.66 -0.16 -10.38
CA ALA A 118 -11.04 1.15 -10.20
C ALA A 118 -9.71 1.23 -10.98
N PRO A 119 -9.57 2.11 -11.98
CA PRO A 119 -8.29 2.35 -12.62
C PRO A 119 -7.29 2.90 -11.61
N PHE A 120 -6.04 2.45 -11.70
CA PHE A 120 -4.99 2.93 -10.81
C PHE A 120 -3.65 3.10 -11.53
N VAL A 121 -2.77 3.90 -10.93
CA VAL A 121 -1.39 4.09 -11.35
C VAL A 121 -0.48 3.99 -10.14
N LEU A 122 0.56 3.17 -10.24
CA LEU A 122 1.65 3.09 -9.26
C LEU A 122 2.84 3.91 -9.77
N ASN A 123 3.40 4.75 -8.91
CA ASN A 123 4.67 5.42 -9.16
C ASN A 123 5.65 5.02 -8.04
N LEU A 124 6.70 4.27 -8.43
CA LEU A 124 7.71 3.72 -7.54
C LEU A 124 9.08 4.42 -7.71
N ASN A 125 9.12 5.62 -8.30
CA ASN A 125 10.37 6.36 -8.53
C ASN A 125 11.06 6.74 -7.22
N ASP A 126 10.28 6.97 -6.16
CA ASP A 126 10.78 7.12 -4.80
C ASP A 126 10.36 5.88 -3.98
N PRO A 127 11.29 4.97 -3.68
CA PRO A 127 10.98 3.75 -2.94
C PRO A 127 10.60 4.00 -1.47
N ASP A 128 10.99 5.13 -0.90
CA ASP A 128 10.66 5.51 0.48
C ASP A 128 9.28 6.18 0.58
N ALA A 129 8.79 6.74 -0.53
CA ALA A 129 7.49 7.41 -0.62
C ALA A 129 6.78 7.13 -1.96
N PRO A 130 6.57 5.85 -2.33
CA PRO A 130 5.86 5.52 -3.57
C PRO A 130 4.44 6.06 -3.51
N THR A 131 3.84 6.30 -4.69
CA THR A 131 2.46 6.75 -4.76
C THR A 131 1.56 5.79 -5.52
N LEU A 132 0.33 5.65 -5.03
CA LEU A 132 -0.78 4.96 -5.66
C LEU A 132 -1.87 5.99 -5.97
N THR A 133 -2.16 6.19 -7.23
CA THR A 133 -3.30 7.01 -7.66
C THR A 133 -4.45 6.10 -8.04
N VAL A 134 -5.61 6.27 -7.43
CA VAL A 134 -6.84 5.54 -7.73
C VAL A 134 -7.90 6.51 -8.26
N VAL A 135 -8.63 6.10 -9.29
CA VAL A 135 -9.70 6.91 -9.89
C VAL A 135 -11.05 6.49 -9.36
N SER A 136 -11.79 7.43 -8.76
CA SER A 136 -13.13 7.19 -8.18
C SER A 136 -14.21 6.98 -9.24
N ALA A 137 -15.43 6.62 -8.81
CA ALA A 137 -16.61 6.52 -9.68
C ALA A 137 -16.93 7.85 -10.38
N LYS A 138 -16.60 8.95 -9.73
CA LYS A 138 -16.86 10.32 -10.24
C LYS A 138 -15.72 10.82 -11.13
N GLY A 139 -14.67 10.03 -11.35
CA GLY A 139 -13.48 10.43 -12.13
C GLY A 139 -12.46 11.23 -11.31
N GLU A 140 -12.65 11.38 -10.01
CA GLU A 140 -11.70 12.06 -9.13
C GLU A 140 -10.48 11.17 -8.88
N LYS A 141 -9.31 11.78 -8.83
CA LYS A 141 -8.05 11.10 -8.55
C LYS A 141 -7.66 11.28 -7.10
N ILE A 142 -7.58 10.19 -6.37
CA ILE A 142 -7.07 10.18 -4.99
C ILE A 142 -5.66 9.60 -5.01
N VAL A 143 -4.72 10.35 -4.46
CA VAL A 143 -3.30 9.97 -4.39
C VAL A 143 -2.99 9.51 -2.97
N PHE A 144 -2.53 8.29 -2.86
CA PHE A 144 -2.06 7.69 -1.62
C PHE A 144 -0.53 7.63 -1.64
N THR A 145 0.09 7.86 -0.50
CA THR A 145 1.52 7.62 -0.26
C THR A 145 1.70 6.28 0.42
N GLY A 146 2.63 5.48 -0.08
CA GLY A 146 2.93 4.16 0.45
C GLY A 146 4.00 4.22 1.55
N LYS A 147 3.80 3.44 2.61
CA LYS A 147 4.82 3.11 3.60
C LYS A 147 5.00 1.60 3.61
N GLN A 148 6.23 1.14 3.45
CA GLN A 148 6.55 -0.28 3.38
C GLN A 148 6.00 -1.04 4.60
N THR A 149 5.38 -2.21 4.37
CA THR A 149 4.98 -3.13 5.45
C THR A 149 6.21 -3.72 6.12
N ALA A 150 6.07 -4.21 7.35
CA ALA A 150 7.18 -4.86 8.05
C ALA A 150 7.65 -6.12 7.29
N GLU A 151 6.71 -6.91 6.78
CA GLU A 151 7.00 -8.11 5.99
C GLU A 151 7.79 -7.79 4.73
N SER A 152 7.41 -6.74 4.01
CA SER A 152 8.14 -6.30 2.81
C SER A 152 9.50 -5.73 3.15
N LYS A 153 9.60 -4.94 4.22
CA LYS A 153 10.84 -4.29 4.65
C LYS A 153 11.88 -5.29 5.13
N TYR A 154 11.47 -6.29 5.91
CA TYR A 154 12.37 -7.27 6.52
C TYR A 154 12.41 -8.59 5.75
N GLN A 155 11.61 -8.73 4.67
CA GLN A 155 11.49 -9.93 3.83
C GLN A 155 11.22 -11.21 4.67
N SER A 156 10.43 -11.07 5.71
CA SER A 156 10.12 -12.10 6.69
C SER A 156 8.65 -12.03 7.06
N GLN A 157 8.03 -13.20 7.15
CA GLN A 157 6.71 -13.33 7.77
C GLN A 157 6.89 -13.20 9.27
N GLY A 158 6.62 -12.10 9.87
CA GLY A 158 6.77 -11.91 11.31
C GLY A 158 6.18 -13.04 12.14
N GLU A 159 6.66 -13.22 13.35
CA GLU A 159 6.08 -14.11 14.35
C GLU A 159 5.07 -13.32 15.20
N THR A 160 3.88 -13.88 15.41
CA THR A 160 2.90 -13.29 16.32
C THR A 160 3.30 -13.59 17.75
N VAL A 161 3.62 -12.55 18.51
CA VAL A 161 3.89 -12.64 19.94
C VAL A 161 2.80 -11.93 20.74
N PHE A 162 2.46 -12.47 21.90
CA PHE A 162 1.56 -11.84 22.83
C PHE A 162 2.37 -11.17 23.93
N LEU A 163 2.13 -9.89 24.16
CA LEU A 163 2.81 -9.13 25.19
C LEU A 163 1.83 -8.72 26.29
N GLU A 164 2.17 -9.01 27.53
CA GLU A 164 1.48 -8.46 28.70
C GLU A 164 2.24 -7.23 29.18
N ILE A 165 1.52 -6.12 29.33
CA ILE A 165 2.07 -4.84 29.77
C ILE A 165 1.57 -4.57 31.18
N SER A 166 2.50 -4.35 32.12
CA SER A 166 2.16 -3.92 33.47
C SER A 166 1.55 -2.52 33.46
N PRO A 167 0.53 -2.24 34.29
CA PRO A 167 0.02 -0.89 34.46
C PRO A 167 1.04 0.04 35.17
N GLU A 168 2.04 -0.55 35.84
CA GLU A 168 3.08 0.21 36.54
C GLU A 168 4.31 0.39 35.64
N THR A 169 4.81 1.61 35.55
CA THR A 169 6.09 1.91 34.91
C THR A 169 7.25 1.66 35.89
N LYS A 170 8.44 1.53 35.34
CA LYS A 170 9.69 1.42 36.12
C LYS A 170 10.75 2.31 35.51
N THR A 171 11.49 3.01 36.36
CA THR A 171 12.61 3.82 35.89
C THR A 171 13.68 2.95 35.23
N CYS A 172 14.03 3.26 33.99
CA CYS A 172 15.06 2.54 33.24
C CYS A 172 16.12 3.53 32.68
N SER A 173 17.26 3.01 32.24
CA SER A 173 18.29 3.77 31.56
C SER A 173 18.13 3.67 30.05
N ALA A 174 18.06 4.82 29.38
CA ALA A 174 18.13 4.94 27.93
C ALA A 174 19.40 5.72 27.55
N GLY A 175 20.53 5.00 27.52
CA GLY A 175 21.84 5.61 27.36
C GLY A 175 22.22 6.48 28.59
N VAL A 176 22.33 7.80 28.40
CA VAL A 176 22.68 8.74 29.48
C VAL A 176 21.46 9.29 30.23
N ALA A 177 20.25 9.05 29.73
CA ALA A 177 19.02 9.54 30.33
C ALA A 177 18.30 8.46 31.14
N ARG A 178 17.63 8.86 32.22
CA ARG A 178 16.66 8.03 32.93
C ARG A 178 15.27 8.40 32.46
N MET A 179 14.44 7.40 32.21
CA MET A 179 13.06 7.58 31.77
C MET A 179 12.14 6.53 32.42
N GLU A 180 10.84 6.77 32.41
CA GLU A 180 9.83 5.80 32.83
C GLU A 180 9.57 4.82 31.68
N CYS A 181 9.82 3.55 31.92
CA CYS A 181 9.66 2.47 30.95
C CYS A 181 8.46 1.60 31.28
N LEU A 182 7.76 1.16 30.23
CA LEU A 182 6.75 0.11 30.34
C LEU A 182 7.43 -1.22 30.70
N GLN A 183 6.83 -1.95 31.64
CA GLN A 183 7.25 -3.32 31.94
C GLN A 183 6.47 -4.26 31.04
N VAL A 184 7.18 -4.93 30.12
CA VAL A 184 6.59 -5.81 29.11
C VAL A 184 7.15 -7.21 29.30
N ARG A 185 6.29 -8.22 29.20
CA ARG A 185 6.69 -9.63 29.16
C ARG A 185 5.96 -10.38 28.04
N GLU A 186 6.62 -11.33 27.43
CA GLU A 186 6.02 -12.23 26.47
C GLU A 186 5.15 -13.25 27.18
N VAL A 187 3.99 -13.54 26.60
CA VAL A 187 3.01 -14.50 27.11
C VAL A 187 2.73 -15.51 26.01
N LYS A 188 2.73 -16.79 26.35
CA LYS A 188 2.35 -17.88 25.43
C LYS A 188 1.00 -18.45 25.81
N TYR A 189 0.21 -18.79 24.82
CA TYR A 189 -1.07 -19.47 24.97
C TYR A 189 -1.00 -20.85 24.31
N ALA A 190 -1.59 -21.85 24.96
CA ALA A 190 -1.81 -23.14 24.32
C ALA A 190 -2.97 -23.05 23.32
N GLU A 191 -3.13 -24.07 22.46
CA GLU A 191 -4.22 -24.12 21.47
C GLU A 191 -5.63 -24.00 22.08
N ASN A 192 -5.79 -24.42 23.33
CA ASN A 192 -7.05 -24.28 24.08
C ASN A 192 -7.26 -22.89 24.69
N GLY A 193 -6.41 -21.92 24.38
CA GLY A 193 -6.48 -20.55 24.90
C GLY A 193 -5.99 -20.36 26.34
N VAL A 194 -5.48 -21.41 26.99
CA VAL A 194 -4.93 -21.31 28.35
C VAL A 194 -3.55 -20.67 28.31
N LYS A 195 -3.34 -19.65 29.13
CA LYS A 195 -2.05 -19.00 29.31
C LYS A 195 -1.02 -20.00 29.80
N THR A 196 -0.04 -20.33 28.99
CA THR A 196 1.12 -21.13 29.36
C THR A 196 2.26 -20.21 29.76
N GLN A 197 3.22 -20.77 30.46
CA GLN A 197 4.29 -20.07 31.15
C GLN A 197 4.88 -18.85 30.45
N VAL A 198 5.20 -17.89 31.28
CA VAL A 198 5.84 -16.61 30.99
C VAL A 198 7.33 -16.76 31.30
N ASP A 199 8.18 -16.54 30.32
CA ASP A 199 9.61 -16.38 30.59
C ASP A 199 9.83 -15.06 31.36
N LYS A 200 10.60 -15.14 32.46
CA LYS A 200 10.92 -14.01 33.34
C LYS A 200 11.98 -13.12 32.68
#